data_a48e24533e73cc8a4de076ed8e931745
#
_entry.id   a48e24533e73cc8a4de076ed8e931745
#
_cell.length_a   1.000
_cell.length_b   1.000
_cell.length_c   1.000
_cell.angle_alpha   90.00
_cell.angle_beta   90.00
_cell.angle_gamma   90.00
#
_symmetry.space_group_name_H-M   'P 1'
#
loop_
_entity.id
_entity.type
_entity.pdbx_description
1 polymer ?
#
loop_
_entity_poly.entity_id
_entity_poly.type
_entity_poly.pdbx_seq_one_letter_code
_entity_poly.pdbx_strand_id
1 'polypeptide(L)'
;MKNLMKKQTNGLRLALVMVLLFSMTVQSANACTRLLYETGTGTYITARSMDWNDPELTSDLWVFPQGIDRKGGGSDNQLTWTSKYGSVITAFYGTASADGMNEKGLVGNMQYLTEADFGDPAKTGKPTISIGAWLQYFLDNYATVKEAVAAMQDAPFTVVSKPVENGMAAKIHMAISDASGDSAIFEYLDGKLVIHHGRQYVVMTNSPIYSEQLALNSYWEKAGGGNFLPGTASATDRWVRASYYLKTMKKQEDRSLALATVFSLIRGVSAPISSANGVETLWRSVADHDAKTYYFDSAVSPSVFWIDLNKVDLRPGAKAMTLRAIARSWVTWHN
;
A
#
# COMPACT_ATOMS: atom_id res chain seq x y z
N MET A 1 17.73 60.43 -12.23
CA MET A 1 17.30 59.30 -13.10
C MET A 1 18.00 57.97 -12.80
N LYS A 2 19.32 57.87 -12.61
CA LYS A 2 20.03 56.59 -12.35
C LYS A 2 19.59 55.86 -11.05
N ASN A 3 19.20 56.57 -10.00
CA ASN A 3 18.78 55.94 -8.72
C ASN A 3 17.33 55.38 -8.72
N LEU A 4 16.44 55.90 -9.58
CA LEU A 4 15.08 55.36 -9.73
C LEU A 4 15.08 54.04 -10.51
N MET A 5 15.91 53.95 -11.56
CA MET A 5 16.03 52.73 -12.37
C MET A 5 16.63 51.57 -11.56
N LYS A 6 17.56 51.83 -10.63
CA LYS A 6 18.17 50.80 -9.77
C LYS A 6 17.19 50.26 -8.72
N LYS A 7 16.24 51.07 -8.23
CA LYS A 7 15.18 50.63 -7.32
C LYS A 7 14.11 49.79 -8.04
N GLN A 8 13.78 50.11 -9.29
CA GLN A 8 12.81 49.31 -10.07
C GLN A 8 13.36 47.94 -10.45
N THR A 9 14.64 47.82 -10.81
CA THR A 9 15.26 46.52 -11.14
C THR A 9 15.41 45.59 -9.92
N ASN A 10 15.63 46.12 -8.72
CA ASN A 10 15.69 45.34 -7.51
C ASN A 10 14.30 44.87 -7.06
N GLY A 11 13.26 45.70 -7.21
CA GLY A 11 11.87 45.28 -6.95
C GLY A 11 11.39 44.17 -7.89
N LEU A 12 11.75 44.27 -9.18
CA LEU A 12 11.39 43.24 -10.17
C LEU A 12 12.11 41.91 -9.95
N ARG A 13 13.38 41.96 -9.51
CA ARG A 13 14.16 40.75 -9.14
C ARG A 13 13.60 40.09 -7.87
N LEU A 14 13.19 40.85 -6.87
CA LEU A 14 12.59 40.34 -5.65
C LEU A 14 11.21 39.70 -5.92
N ALA A 15 10.40 40.33 -6.79
CA ALA A 15 9.11 39.77 -7.21
C ALA A 15 9.29 38.49 -8.03
N LEU A 16 10.30 38.42 -8.91
CA LEU A 16 10.60 37.21 -9.70
C LEU A 16 11.09 36.05 -8.81
N VAL A 17 11.87 36.32 -7.76
CA VAL A 17 12.32 35.32 -6.79
C VAL A 17 11.16 34.83 -5.92
N MET A 18 10.24 35.73 -5.53
CA MET A 18 9.02 35.31 -4.79
C MET A 18 8.07 34.46 -5.65
N VAL A 19 7.93 34.77 -6.93
CA VAL A 19 7.11 33.96 -7.87
C VAL A 19 7.75 32.60 -8.12
N LEU A 20 9.09 32.51 -8.20
CA LEU A 20 9.80 31.22 -8.33
C LEU A 20 9.75 30.36 -7.06
N LEU A 21 9.64 30.96 -5.87
CA LEU A 21 9.46 30.24 -4.62
C LEU A 21 8.01 29.75 -4.42
N PHE A 22 7.02 30.35 -5.11
CA PHE A 22 5.62 29.94 -5.01
C PHE A 22 5.21 28.90 -6.05
N SER A 23 6.08 28.57 -7.01
CA SER A 23 5.86 27.48 -7.98
C SER A 23 6.44 26.13 -7.49
N MET A 24 6.63 25.92 -6.20
CA MET A 24 6.70 24.57 -5.66
C MET A 24 5.31 23.94 -5.89
N THR A 25 5.15 23.30 -7.02
CA THR A 25 4.03 22.40 -7.28
C THR A 25 3.91 21.50 -6.07
N VAL A 26 2.82 21.66 -5.31
CA VAL A 26 2.40 20.66 -4.36
C VAL A 26 2.17 19.41 -5.21
N GLN A 27 3.18 18.56 -5.32
CA GLN A 27 3.00 17.25 -5.88
C GLN A 27 1.94 16.60 -5.00
N SER A 28 0.79 16.32 -5.59
CA SER A 28 -0.27 15.55 -4.93
C SER A 28 0.36 14.23 -4.53
N ALA A 29 0.80 14.14 -3.30
CA ALA A 29 1.38 12.91 -2.77
C ALA A 29 0.22 11.93 -2.63
N ASN A 30 0.15 10.96 -3.56
CA ASN A 30 -0.72 9.80 -3.38
C ASN A 30 -0.49 9.25 -1.97
N ALA A 31 -1.57 9.00 -1.25
CA ALA A 31 -1.48 8.87 0.20
C ALA A 31 -2.12 7.56 0.65
N CYS A 32 -1.37 6.46 0.74
CA CYS A 32 -1.82 5.19 1.32
C CYS A 32 -1.21 4.98 2.72
N THR A 33 -1.89 4.21 3.56
CA THR A 33 -1.37 3.80 4.87
C THR A 33 -1.57 2.30 5.05
N ARG A 34 -0.55 1.61 5.56
CA ARG A 34 -0.64 0.23 6.04
C ARG A 34 -0.23 0.20 7.50
N LEU A 35 -0.92 -0.61 8.30
CA LEU A 35 -0.56 -0.90 9.69
C LEU A 35 -0.78 -2.38 10.03
N LEU A 36 0.03 -2.89 10.97
CA LEU A 36 -0.10 -4.23 11.55
C LEU A 36 -0.37 -4.08 13.05
N TYR A 37 -1.53 -4.55 13.50
CA TYR A 37 -1.97 -4.49 14.88
C TYR A 37 -1.84 -5.86 15.55
N GLU A 38 -1.22 -5.91 16.73
CA GLU A 38 -1.19 -7.08 17.60
C GLU A 38 -2.35 -7.02 18.58
N THR A 39 -3.18 -8.06 18.63
CA THR A 39 -4.30 -8.18 19.58
C THR A 39 -3.81 -8.54 20.99
N GLY A 40 -4.71 -8.50 21.98
CA GLY A 40 -4.39 -8.91 23.34
C GLY A 40 -4.12 -10.42 23.50
N THR A 41 -4.51 -11.21 22.52
CA THR A 41 -4.27 -12.67 22.48
C THR A 41 -3.02 -13.05 21.69
N GLY A 42 -2.27 -12.07 21.16
CA GLY A 42 -1.07 -12.31 20.37
C GLY A 42 -1.33 -12.72 18.92
N THR A 43 -2.56 -12.56 18.42
CA THR A 43 -2.90 -12.68 17.00
C THR A 43 -2.71 -11.33 16.29
N TYR A 44 -2.74 -11.31 14.95
CA TYR A 44 -2.41 -10.13 14.18
C TYR A 44 -3.48 -9.78 13.17
N ILE A 45 -3.68 -8.47 12.95
CA ILE A 45 -4.61 -7.91 11.98
C ILE A 45 -3.88 -6.82 11.19
N THR A 46 -3.81 -6.95 9.88
CA THR A 46 -3.29 -5.91 8.99
C THR A 46 -4.43 -5.05 8.49
N ALA A 47 -4.21 -3.74 8.40
CA ALA A 47 -5.13 -2.84 7.72
C ALA A 47 -4.40 -1.91 6.75
N ARG A 48 -5.12 -1.49 5.70
CA ARG A 48 -4.60 -0.57 4.70
C ARG A 48 -5.69 0.40 4.23
N SER A 49 -5.33 1.66 3.94
CA SER A 49 -6.16 2.62 3.17
C SER A 49 -5.62 2.79 1.76
N MET A 50 -6.50 2.76 0.76
CA MET A 50 -6.20 3.16 -0.61
C MET A 50 -6.61 4.61 -0.79
N ASP A 51 -5.61 5.46 -0.87
CA ASP A 51 -5.82 6.89 -1.04
C ASP A 51 -5.29 7.27 -2.44
N TRP A 52 -6.16 7.82 -3.28
CA TRP A 52 -5.85 8.08 -4.68
C TRP A 52 -6.55 9.36 -5.16
N ASN A 53 -6.03 9.95 -6.22
CA ASN A 53 -6.57 11.18 -6.81
C ASN A 53 -7.50 10.95 -8.01
N ASP A 54 -7.68 9.71 -8.44
CA ASP A 54 -8.62 9.35 -9.50
C ASP A 54 -9.87 8.72 -8.87
N PRO A 55 -10.97 9.47 -8.78
CA PRO A 55 -12.21 8.98 -8.20
C PRO A 55 -12.91 7.91 -9.07
N GLU A 56 -12.51 7.76 -10.33
CA GLU A 56 -13.04 6.74 -11.25
C GLU A 56 -12.23 5.43 -11.18
N LEU A 57 -11.22 5.37 -10.30
CA LEU A 57 -10.45 4.15 -10.08
C LEU A 57 -11.37 2.96 -9.81
N THR A 58 -11.33 1.97 -10.70
CA THR A 58 -12.01 0.70 -10.48
C THR A 58 -11.19 -0.20 -9.58
N SER A 59 -11.83 -0.76 -8.57
CA SER A 59 -11.24 -1.77 -7.68
C SER A 59 -12.17 -2.96 -7.59
N ASP A 60 -11.72 -4.09 -8.13
CA ASP A 60 -12.45 -5.35 -8.08
C ASP A 60 -11.77 -6.29 -7.09
N LEU A 61 -12.55 -7.04 -6.32
CA LEU A 61 -12.05 -8.17 -5.54
C LEU A 61 -12.03 -9.40 -6.42
N TRP A 62 -10.91 -10.11 -6.38
CA TRP A 62 -10.75 -11.40 -7.02
C TRP A 62 -10.41 -12.46 -5.98
N VAL A 63 -11.03 -13.63 -6.12
CA VAL A 63 -10.65 -14.83 -5.40
C VAL A 63 -10.06 -15.80 -6.41
N PHE A 64 -8.81 -16.15 -6.21
CA PHE A 64 -8.07 -17.06 -7.07
C PHE A 64 -7.83 -18.39 -6.35
N PRO A 65 -8.16 -19.54 -6.95
CA PRO A 65 -7.77 -20.84 -6.43
C PRO A 65 -6.29 -21.13 -6.65
N GLN A 66 -5.83 -22.24 -6.08
CA GLN A 66 -4.53 -22.84 -6.36
C GLN A 66 -4.43 -23.35 -7.81
N GLY A 67 -3.23 -23.59 -8.29
CA GLY A 67 -2.96 -24.24 -9.58
C GLY A 67 -3.17 -23.36 -10.81
N ILE A 68 -3.24 -22.04 -10.64
CA ILE A 68 -3.33 -21.11 -11.79
C ILE A 68 -1.94 -20.87 -12.36
N ASP A 69 -1.77 -21.11 -13.65
CA ASP A 69 -0.57 -20.71 -14.37
C ASP A 69 -0.54 -19.22 -14.62
N ARG A 70 0.55 -18.58 -14.22
CA ARG A 70 0.72 -17.13 -14.25
C ARG A 70 1.87 -16.72 -15.13
N LYS A 71 1.77 -15.52 -15.66
CA LYS A 71 2.83 -14.82 -16.40
C LYS A 71 3.10 -13.49 -15.73
N GLY A 72 4.37 -13.21 -15.43
CA GLY A 72 4.79 -11.99 -14.74
C GLY A 72 4.58 -10.72 -15.55
N GLY A 73 4.64 -10.81 -16.88
CA GLY A 73 4.60 -9.64 -17.76
C GLY A 73 5.92 -8.85 -17.72
N GLY A 74 5.91 -7.69 -18.34
CA GLY A 74 7.07 -6.80 -18.35
C GLY A 74 7.92 -6.90 -19.62
N SER A 75 8.33 -8.08 -20.04
CA SER A 75 9.09 -8.33 -21.27
C SER A 75 8.81 -9.73 -21.81
N ASP A 76 9.45 -10.08 -22.93
CA ASP A 76 9.39 -11.44 -23.50
C ASP A 76 10.05 -12.48 -22.57
N ASN A 77 11.12 -12.09 -21.84
CA ASN A 77 11.73 -12.88 -20.78
C ASN A 77 10.97 -12.70 -19.45
N GLN A 78 9.67 -13.00 -19.45
CA GLN A 78 8.85 -12.86 -18.26
C GLN A 78 8.91 -14.08 -17.35
N LEU A 79 8.84 -13.84 -16.04
CA LEU A 79 8.70 -14.90 -15.06
C LEU A 79 7.37 -15.65 -15.27
N THR A 80 7.41 -16.98 -15.14
CA THR A 80 6.20 -17.83 -15.13
C THR A 80 6.19 -18.66 -13.87
N TRP A 81 4.98 -18.88 -13.30
CA TRP A 81 4.80 -19.74 -12.14
C TRP A 81 3.39 -20.32 -12.12
N THR A 82 3.20 -21.37 -11.34
CA THR A 82 1.89 -21.91 -11.00
C THR A 82 1.59 -21.58 -9.54
N SER A 83 0.41 -21.02 -9.22
CA SER A 83 0.06 -20.65 -7.85
C SER A 83 0.00 -21.86 -6.92
N LYS A 84 0.78 -21.81 -5.83
CA LYS A 84 0.75 -22.84 -4.76
C LYS A 84 -0.41 -22.62 -3.81
N TYR A 85 -0.80 -21.37 -3.61
CA TYR A 85 -1.83 -20.96 -2.67
C TYR A 85 -2.94 -20.21 -3.36
N GLY A 86 -4.18 -20.42 -2.89
CA GLY A 86 -5.31 -19.59 -3.25
C GLY A 86 -5.27 -18.27 -2.48
N SER A 87 -5.86 -17.22 -3.05
CA SER A 87 -5.79 -15.88 -2.50
C SER A 87 -7.04 -15.05 -2.81
N VAL A 88 -7.29 -14.04 -1.98
CA VAL A 88 -8.15 -12.90 -2.30
C VAL A 88 -7.28 -11.69 -2.54
N ILE A 89 -7.58 -10.92 -3.58
CA ILE A 89 -6.91 -9.65 -3.85
C ILE A 89 -7.92 -8.54 -4.13
N THR A 90 -7.49 -7.31 -3.86
CA THR A 90 -8.13 -6.10 -4.41
C THR A 90 -7.28 -5.62 -5.57
N ALA A 91 -7.88 -5.58 -6.76
CA ALA A 91 -7.22 -5.12 -7.97
C ALA A 91 -7.22 -3.60 -8.06
N PHE A 92 -6.22 -3.05 -8.73
CA PHE A 92 -6.08 -1.65 -9.08
C PHE A 92 -6.24 -1.54 -10.60
N TYR A 93 -7.15 -0.68 -11.05
CA TYR A 93 -7.58 -0.60 -12.47
C TYR A 93 -7.96 -1.98 -13.06
N GLY A 94 -8.56 -2.85 -12.24
CA GLY A 94 -9.05 -4.15 -12.66
C GLY A 94 -8.00 -5.21 -13.02
N THR A 95 -6.70 -4.88 -13.03
CA THR A 95 -5.64 -5.76 -13.55
C THR A 95 -4.46 -5.98 -12.63
N ALA A 96 -4.08 -4.99 -11.81
CA ALA A 96 -2.91 -5.07 -10.93
C ALA A 96 -3.32 -5.44 -9.51
N SER A 97 -2.63 -6.39 -8.87
CA SER A 97 -2.86 -6.72 -7.46
C SER A 97 -2.30 -5.62 -6.58
N ALA A 98 -3.16 -4.86 -5.89
CA ALA A 98 -2.75 -3.76 -5.01
C ALA A 98 -2.70 -4.14 -3.54
N ASP A 99 -3.51 -5.13 -3.15
CA ASP A 99 -3.74 -5.57 -1.77
C ASP A 99 -4.27 -6.99 -1.78
N GLY A 100 -4.04 -7.78 -0.74
CA GLY A 100 -4.61 -9.10 -0.68
C GLY A 100 -4.07 -9.98 0.43
N MET A 101 -4.67 -11.17 0.54
CA MET A 101 -4.32 -12.20 1.50
C MET A 101 -4.42 -13.58 0.86
N ASN A 102 -3.48 -14.48 1.16
CA ASN A 102 -3.60 -15.88 0.75
C ASN A 102 -4.19 -16.79 1.86
N GLU A 103 -4.51 -18.01 1.50
CA GLU A 103 -5.10 -19.01 2.41
C GLU A 103 -4.19 -19.42 3.59
N LYS A 104 -2.90 -19.04 3.56
CA LYS A 104 -1.97 -19.25 4.67
C LYS A 104 -1.96 -18.08 5.65
N GLY A 105 -2.67 -16.99 5.32
CA GLY A 105 -2.72 -15.78 6.12
C GLY A 105 -1.55 -14.82 5.85
N LEU A 106 -0.79 -15.01 4.77
CA LEU A 106 0.15 -13.99 4.29
C LEU A 106 -0.65 -12.85 3.66
N VAL A 107 -0.43 -11.62 4.13
CA VAL A 107 -1.05 -10.40 3.66
C VAL A 107 0.00 -9.54 2.96
N GLY A 108 -0.37 -8.92 1.86
CA GLY A 108 0.53 -7.98 1.16
C GLY A 108 -0.21 -6.74 0.69
N ASN A 109 0.50 -5.61 0.75
CA ASN A 109 -0.03 -4.28 0.46
C ASN A 109 0.97 -3.50 -0.39
N MET A 110 0.54 -2.95 -1.51
CA MET A 110 1.36 -2.11 -2.38
C MET A 110 0.96 -0.65 -2.24
N GLN A 111 1.95 0.24 -2.17
CA GLN A 111 1.74 1.68 -2.02
C GLN A 111 2.67 2.44 -2.97
N TYR A 112 2.27 3.66 -3.32
CA TYR A 112 3.09 4.53 -4.15
C TYR A 112 4.31 5.05 -3.37
N LEU A 113 5.49 5.01 -4.02
CA LEU A 113 6.75 5.54 -3.50
C LEU A 113 7.44 6.31 -4.62
N THR A 114 7.52 7.63 -4.53
CA THR A 114 8.10 8.50 -5.57
C THR A 114 9.56 8.15 -5.87
N GLU A 115 10.30 7.74 -4.86
CA GLU A 115 11.72 7.43 -4.92
C GLU A 115 12.01 6.03 -5.50
N ALA A 116 10.98 5.19 -5.73
CA ALA A 116 11.20 3.85 -6.27
C ALA A 116 11.87 3.90 -7.63
N ASP A 117 12.95 3.14 -7.76
CA ASP A 117 13.70 2.91 -8.99
C ASP A 117 14.02 1.42 -9.11
N PHE A 118 13.40 0.76 -10.06
CA PHE A 118 13.58 -0.68 -10.30
C PHE A 118 14.84 -1.02 -11.10
N GLY A 119 15.57 0.00 -11.58
CA GLY A 119 16.76 -0.17 -12.43
C GLY A 119 16.44 -0.60 -13.85
N ASP A 120 17.48 -0.99 -14.56
CA ASP A 120 17.41 -1.41 -15.97
C ASP A 120 17.35 -2.95 -16.05
N PRO A 121 16.23 -3.56 -16.48
CA PRO A 121 16.11 -5.00 -16.59
C PRO A 121 17.10 -5.63 -17.58
N ALA A 122 17.55 -4.89 -18.59
CA ALA A 122 18.53 -5.38 -19.56
C ALA A 122 19.89 -5.68 -18.93
N LYS A 123 20.22 -5.02 -17.81
CA LYS A 123 21.49 -5.22 -17.09
C LYS A 123 21.50 -6.44 -16.20
N THR A 124 20.36 -6.99 -15.85
CA THR A 124 20.25 -8.09 -14.89
C THR A 124 20.29 -9.48 -15.55
N GLY A 125 19.80 -9.60 -16.78
CA GLY A 125 19.59 -10.88 -17.47
C GLY A 125 18.54 -11.79 -16.81
N LYS A 126 17.90 -11.34 -15.72
CA LYS A 126 16.90 -12.11 -14.97
C LYS A 126 15.53 -12.02 -15.66
N PRO A 127 14.65 -13.01 -15.44
CA PRO A 127 13.26 -12.90 -15.88
C PRO A 127 12.58 -11.67 -15.25
N THR A 128 11.61 -11.09 -15.95
CA THR A 128 10.91 -9.89 -15.48
C THR A 128 9.56 -10.21 -14.87
N ILE A 129 9.14 -9.39 -13.91
CA ILE A 129 7.80 -9.36 -13.38
C ILE A 129 7.29 -7.90 -13.39
N SER A 130 6.08 -7.70 -13.86
CA SER A 130 5.45 -6.38 -13.81
C SER A 130 5.08 -6.01 -12.37
N ILE A 131 5.07 -4.72 -12.05
CA ILE A 131 4.59 -4.24 -10.74
C ILE A 131 3.18 -4.76 -10.42
N GLY A 132 2.31 -4.89 -11.42
CA GLY A 132 0.94 -5.38 -11.22
C GLY A 132 0.85 -6.86 -10.84
N ALA A 133 1.87 -7.66 -11.16
CA ALA A 133 1.93 -9.08 -10.83
C ALA A 133 2.83 -9.37 -9.60
N TRP A 134 3.59 -8.38 -9.12
CA TRP A 134 4.59 -8.57 -8.07
C TRP A 134 3.97 -9.05 -6.76
N LEU A 135 2.92 -8.41 -6.27
CA LEU A 135 2.21 -8.86 -5.07
C LEU A 135 1.58 -10.24 -5.27
N GLN A 136 0.95 -10.48 -6.43
CA GLN A 136 0.32 -11.78 -6.73
C GLN A 136 1.34 -12.92 -6.65
N TYR A 137 2.56 -12.71 -7.15
CA TYR A 137 3.64 -13.69 -7.05
C TYR A 137 3.94 -14.08 -5.60
N PHE A 138 3.95 -13.10 -4.68
CA PHE A 138 4.18 -13.36 -3.26
C PHE A 138 3.05 -14.16 -2.64
N LEU A 139 1.80 -13.76 -2.89
CA LEU A 139 0.62 -14.47 -2.37
C LEU A 139 0.50 -15.89 -2.93
N ASP A 140 0.88 -16.09 -4.17
CA ASP A 140 0.83 -17.40 -4.83
C ASP A 140 1.91 -18.37 -4.33
N ASN A 141 3.07 -17.89 -3.87
CA ASN A 141 4.24 -18.74 -3.67
C ASN A 141 4.69 -18.91 -2.22
N TYR A 142 4.39 -17.96 -1.32
CA TYR A 142 4.91 -17.96 0.06
C TYR A 142 3.79 -18.07 1.09
N ALA A 143 4.02 -18.88 2.13
CA ALA A 143 3.12 -19.00 3.27
C ALA A 143 3.47 -17.98 4.37
N THR A 144 4.73 -17.58 4.46
CA THR A 144 5.24 -16.73 5.54
C THR A 144 6.14 -15.61 5.01
N VAL A 145 6.28 -14.54 5.81
CA VAL A 145 7.22 -13.45 5.56
C VAL A 145 8.65 -13.99 5.47
N LYS A 146 9.03 -14.88 6.37
CA LYS A 146 10.36 -15.49 6.40
C LYS A 146 10.71 -16.21 5.08
N GLU A 147 9.78 -17.00 4.53
CA GLU A 147 9.96 -17.65 3.23
C GLU A 147 10.17 -16.64 2.10
N ALA A 148 9.31 -15.62 2.06
CA ALA A 148 9.37 -14.58 1.03
C ALA A 148 10.69 -13.78 1.11
N VAL A 149 11.10 -13.38 2.31
CA VAL A 149 12.37 -12.65 2.52
C VAL A 149 13.57 -13.51 2.11
N ALA A 150 13.60 -14.78 2.50
CA ALA A 150 14.69 -15.70 2.12
C ALA A 150 14.80 -15.85 0.60
N ALA A 151 13.67 -15.99 -0.10
CA ALA A 151 13.63 -16.12 -1.55
C ALA A 151 14.05 -14.84 -2.29
N MET A 152 13.87 -13.68 -1.67
CA MET A 152 14.19 -12.37 -2.28
C MET A 152 15.64 -11.92 -2.04
N GLN A 153 16.42 -12.60 -1.20
CA GLN A 153 17.83 -12.22 -0.95
C GLN A 153 18.65 -12.13 -2.24
N ASP A 154 18.42 -13.05 -3.17
CA ASP A 154 19.12 -13.09 -4.46
C ASP A 154 18.34 -12.38 -5.58
N ALA A 155 17.22 -11.73 -5.26
CA ALA A 155 16.33 -11.08 -6.22
C ALA A 155 16.14 -11.92 -7.50
N PRO A 156 15.33 -13.00 -7.48
CA PRO A 156 15.29 -14.01 -8.56
C PRO A 156 14.72 -13.48 -9.90
N PHE A 157 14.17 -12.29 -9.87
CA PHE A 157 13.60 -11.59 -11.04
C PHE A 157 13.89 -10.08 -10.95
N THR A 158 13.61 -9.37 -12.02
CA THR A 158 13.63 -7.91 -12.06
C THR A 158 12.18 -7.40 -12.13
N VAL A 159 11.82 -6.54 -11.18
CA VAL A 159 10.53 -5.84 -11.22
C VAL A 159 10.59 -4.76 -12.29
N VAL A 160 9.56 -4.67 -13.13
CA VAL A 160 9.47 -3.65 -14.17
C VAL A 160 8.15 -2.89 -14.08
N SER A 161 8.25 -1.59 -14.28
CA SER A 161 7.11 -0.70 -14.40
C SER A 161 7.06 -0.14 -15.82
N LYS A 162 5.98 -0.46 -16.55
CA LYS A 162 5.74 0.16 -17.85
C LYS A 162 4.93 1.44 -17.65
N PRO A 163 5.18 2.48 -18.46
CA PRO A 163 4.34 3.66 -18.47
C PRO A 163 2.87 3.28 -18.72
N VAL A 164 1.97 3.83 -17.93
CA VAL A 164 0.53 3.80 -18.17
C VAL A 164 0.15 4.83 -19.22
N GLU A 165 -1.13 4.91 -19.63
CA GLU A 165 -1.60 5.76 -20.73
C GLU A 165 -1.18 7.25 -20.63
N ASN A 166 -0.98 7.77 -19.43
CA ASN A 166 -0.48 9.13 -19.20
C ASN A 166 1.06 9.30 -19.35
N GLY A 167 1.76 8.23 -19.76
CA GLY A 167 3.22 8.24 -19.95
C GLY A 167 4.05 8.11 -18.67
N MET A 168 3.44 8.06 -17.48
CA MET A 168 4.15 7.87 -16.21
C MET A 168 4.27 6.40 -15.85
N ALA A 169 5.46 5.95 -15.48
CA ALA A 169 5.67 4.65 -14.88
C ALA A 169 5.22 4.67 -13.42
N ALA A 170 4.44 3.67 -13.00
CA ALA A 170 4.05 3.57 -11.61
C ALA A 170 5.26 3.21 -10.74
N LYS A 171 5.40 3.88 -9.62
CA LYS A 171 6.48 3.74 -8.64
C LYS A 171 5.88 3.26 -7.33
N ILE A 172 6.30 2.11 -6.86
CA ILE A 172 5.68 1.45 -5.71
C ILE A 172 6.72 0.79 -4.82
N HIS A 173 6.35 0.60 -3.55
CA HIS A 173 6.95 -0.33 -2.62
C HIS A 173 5.90 -1.27 -2.05
N MET A 174 6.32 -2.34 -1.40
CA MET A 174 5.43 -3.39 -0.93
C MET A 174 5.72 -3.75 0.52
N ALA A 175 4.66 -3.92 1.31
CA ALA A 175 4.72 -4.53 2.63
C ALA A 175 4.08 -5.91 2.61
N ILE A 176 4.63 -6.85 3.38
CA ILE A 176 3.98 -8.12 3.71
C ILE A 176 3.99 -8.36 5.22
N SER A 177 3.02 -9.14 5.69
CA SER A 177 2.93 -9.61 7.08
C SER A 177 2.24 -10.95 7.15
N ASP A 178 2.47 -11.70 8.21
CA ASP A 178 1.87 -13.02 8.43
C ASP A 178 1.32 -13.21 9.84
N ALA A 179 0.70 -14.38 10.09
CA ALA A 179 0.06 -14.71 11.37
C ALA A 179 1.03 -14.77 12.56
N SER A 180 2.35 -14.86 12.33
CA SER A 180 3.35 -14.81 13.41
C SER A 180 3.65 -13.38 13.88
N GLY A 181 3.11 -12.36 13.19
CA GLY A 181 3.43 -10.96 13.41
C GLY A 181 4.73 -10.51 12.75
N ASP A 182 5.35 -11.38 11.96
CA ASP A 182 6.51 -11.00 11.16
C ASP A 182 6.08 -10.07 10.02
N SER A 183 6.96 -9.15 9.65
CA SER A 183 6.67 -8.11 8.66
C SER A 183 7.92 -7.75 7.87
N ALA A 184 7.75 -7.48 6.57
CA ALA A 184 8.83 -6.98 5.74
C ALA A 184 8.33 -5.91 4.78
N ILE A 185 9.22 -4.93 4.51
CA ILE A 185 9.02 -3.85 3.53
C ILE A 185 10.07 -4.04 2.43
N PHE A 186 9.63 -4.00 1.19
CA PHE A 186 10.47 -4.16 -0.01
C PHE A 186 10.46 -2.85 -0.80
N GLU A 187 11.61 -2.23 -0.92
CA GLU A 187 11.82 -1.00 -1.69
C GLU A 187 12.91 -1.23 -2.75
N TYR A 188 12.68 -0.78 -3.97
CA TYR A 188 13.72 -0.70 -4.98
C TYR A 188 14.24 0.73 -5.03
N LEU A 189 15.52 0.90 -4.69
CA LEU A 189 16.19 2.19 -4.63
C LEU A 189 17.48 2.10 -5.47
N ASP A 190 17.66 2.98 -6.43
CA ASP A 190 18.79 2.98 -7.37
C ASP A 190 19.02 1.60 -8.03
N GLY A 191 17.93 0.93 -8.41
CA GLY A 191 17.96 -0.39 -9.03
C GLY A 191 18.29 -1.55 -8.09
N LYS A 192 18.35 -1.32 -6.78
CA LYS A 192 18.66 -2.34 -5.77
C LYS A 192 17.47 -2.60 -4.87
N LEU A 193 17.22 -3.88 -4.57
CA LEU A 193 16.21 -4.26 -3.60
C LEU A 193 16.74 -4.03 -2.17
N VAL A 194 16.02 -3.23 -1.40
CA VAL A 194 16.22 -3.01 0.03
C VAL A 194 15.08 -3.69 0.78
N ILE A 195 15.40 -4.52 1.76
CA ILE A 195 14.42 -5.27 2.56
C ILE A 195 14.57 -4.84 4.04
N HIS A 196 13.52 -4.25 4.60
CA HIS A 196 13.39 -4.02 6.02
C HIS A 196 12.57 -5.16 6.61
N HIS A 197 13.17 -6.04 7.43
CA HIS A 197 12.54 -7.26 7.92
C HIS A 197 12.56 -7.34 9.45
N GLY A 198 11.41 -7.62 10.04
CA GLY A 198 11.23 -7.82 11.47
C GLY A 198 9.89 -7.29 11.99
N ARG A 199 9.52 -7.72 13.19
CA ARG A 199 8.24 -7.39 13.83
C ARG A 199 8.04 -5.90 14.16
N GLN A 200 9.09 -5.09 14.13
CA GLN A 200 9.03 -3.65 14.36
C GLN A 200 8.53 -2.86 13.15
N TYR A 201 8.53 -3.44 11.97
CA TYR A 201 8.14 -2.78 10.72
C TYR A 201 6.63 -2.85 10.49
N VAL A 202 5.87 -2.22 11.39
CA VAL A 202 4.40 -2.35 11.49
C VAL A 202 3.60 -1.24 10.78
N VAL A 203 4.25 -0.16 10.35
CA VAL A 203 3.61 0.94 9.61
C VAL A 203 4.34 1.13 8.29
N MET A 204 3.62 1.38 7.21
CA MET A 204 4.13 1.85 5.93
C MET A 204 3.18 2.88 5.36
N THR A 205 3.73 3.99 4.84
CA THR A 205 2.98 4.99 4.07
C THR A 205 3.69 5.21 2.73
N ASN A 206 3.54 6.36 2.10
CA ASN A 206 4.20 6.67 0.83
C ASN A 206 5.61 7.27 1.06
N SER A 207 6.00 8.25 0.24
CA SER A 207 7.27 8.98 0.38
C SER A 207 7.39 9.70 1.73
N PRO A 208 8.62 9.86 2.24
CA PRO A 208 9.90 9.42 1.66
C PRO A 208 10.18 7.92 1.91
N ILE A 209 11.37 7.44 1.49
CA ILE A 209 11.82 6.06 1.68
C ILE A 209 11.72 5.63 3.15
N TYR A 210 11.63 4.34 3.39
CA TYR A 210 11.30 3.77 4.70
C TYR A 210 12.27 4.19 5.82
N SER A 211 13.56 4.24 5.53
CA SER A 211 14.58 4.68 6.50
C SER A 211 14.40 6.15 6.93
N GLU A 212 13.98 7.01 6.02
CA GLU A 212 13.69 8.41 6.34
C GLU A 212 12.38 8.55 7.13
N GLN A 213 11.35 7.73 6.82
CA GLN A 213 10.13 7.67 7.63
C GLN A 213 10.43 7.30 9.09
N LEU A 214 11.30 6.32 9.31
CA LEU A 214 11.73 5.95 10.66
C LEU A 214 12.44 7.11 11.40
N ALA A 215 13.29 7.85 10.69
CA ALA A 215 13.99 9.01 11.26
C ALA A 215 13.01 10.13 11.62
N LEU A 216 12.05 10.44 10.74
CA LEU A 216 10.99 11.43 10.99
C LEU A 216 10.11 11.03 12.17
N ASN A 217 9.71 9.76 12.25
CA ASN A 217 8.92 9.26 13.38
C ASN A 217 9.69 9.40 14.71
N SER A 218 10.98 9.05 14.71
CA SER A 218 11.84 9.23 15.88
C SER A 218 11.96 10.69 16.34
N TYR A 219 12.00 11.63 15.38
CA TYR A 219 11.95 13.06 15.70
C TYR A 219 10.62 13.43 16.39
N TRP A 220 9.49 13.01 15.83
CA TRP A 220 8.17 13.30 16.38
C TRP A 220 7.97 12.69 17.78
N GLU A 221 8.45 11.48 18.03
CA GLU A 221 8.41 10.85 19.35
C GLU A 221 9.13 11.68 20.41
N LYS A 222 10.23 12.35 20.04
CA LYS A 222 11.02 13.20 20.95
C LYS A 222 10.44 14.61 21.08
N ALA A 223 9.95 15.19 19.99
CA ALA A 223 9.48 16.57 19.95
C ALA A 223 8.03 16.72 20.46
N GLY A 224 7.13 15.82 20.07
CA GLY A 224 5.70 15.89 20.37
C GLY A 224 5.23 14.94 21.46
N GLY A 225 5.81 13.76 21.51
CA GLY A 225 5.36 12.68 22.41
C GLY A 225 3.88 12.40 22.24
N GLY A 226 3.13 12.41 23.33
CA GLY A 226 1.68 12.30 23.33
C GLY A 226 0.92 13.64 23.33
N ASN A 227 1.64 14.76 23.39
CA ASN A 227 1.03 16.09 23.57
C ASN A 227 0.66 16.76 22.25
N PHE A 228 1.33 16.38 21.15
CA PHE A 228 1.11 16.98 19.84
C PHE A 228 1.30 15.94 18.73
N LEU A 229 0.25 15.69 17.94
CA LEU A 229 0.30 14.84 16.76
C LEU A 229 0.06 15.67 15.49
N PRO A 230 0.83 15.41 14.41
CA PRO A 230 0.61 16.11 13.15
C PRO A 230 -0.73 15.69 12.53
N GLY A 231 -1.49 16.66 12.00
CA GLY A 231 -2.90 16.48 11.62
C GLY A 231 -3.19 16.44 10.13
N THR A 232 -2.19 16.59 9.26
CA THR A 232 -2.44 16.61 7.81
C THR A 232 -2.62 15.21 7.21
N ALA A 233 -3.05 15.15 5.95
CA ALA A 233 -3.14 13.90 5.20
C ALA A 233 -1.80 13.50 4.53
N SER A 234 -0.69 14.21 4.80
CA SER A 234 0.62 13.84 4.27
C SER A 234 1.06 12.44 4.73
N ALA A 235 1.89 11.77 3.95
CA ALA A 235 2.39 10.43 4.27
C ALA A 235 3.10 10.39 5.62
N THR A 236 3.94 11.37 5.90
CA THR A 236 4.71 11.49 7.14
C THR A 236 3.81 11.68 8.37
N ASP A 237 2.78 12.54 8.26
CA ASP A 237 1.85 12.80 9.36
C ASP A 237 1.00 11.57 9.68
N ARG A 238 0.55 10.85 8.65
CA ARG A 238 -0.22 9.61 8.82
C ARG A 238 0.62 8.50 9.44
N TRP A 239 1.90 8.39 9.05
CA TRP A 239 2.84 7.48 9.67
C TRP A 239 2.95 7.74 11.19
N VAL A 240 3.21 8.98 11.57
CA VAL A 240 3.34 9.37 12.99
C VAL A 240 2.08 9.05 13.77
N ARG A 241 0.89 9.39 13.22
CA ARG A 241 -0.39 9.06 13.87
C ARG A 241 -0.61 7.55 14.00
N ALA A 242 -0.38 6.79 12.92
CA ALA A 242 -0.52 5.33 12.95
C ALA A 242 0.42 4.69 13.99
N SER A 243 1.70 5.12 14.01
CA SER A 243 2.69 4.65 14.97
C SER A 243 2.30 4.98 16.41
N TYR A 244 1.83 6.20 16.65
CA TYR A 244 1.36 6.63 17.97
C TYR A 244 0.16 5.80 18.44
N TYR A 245 -0.84 5.60 17.59
CA TYR A 245 -2.03 4.82 17.94
C TYR A 245 -1.68 3.36 18.21
N LEU A 246 -0.88 2.72 17.36
CA LEU A 246 -0.43 1.34 17.59
C LEU A 246 0.31 1.16 18.93
N LYS A 247 1.08 2.17 19.34
CA LYS A 247 1.83 2.17 20.59
C LYS A 247 0.98 2.41 21.84
N THR A 248 -0.07 3.24 21.71
CA THR A 248 -0.84 3.75 22.87
C THR A 248 -2.21 3.10 23.05
N MET A 249 -2.78 2.51 22.00
CA MET A 249 -4.09 1.86 22.10
C MET A 249 -3.98 0.52 22.83
N LYS A 250 -5.02 0.24 23.63
CA LYS A 250 -5.13 -1.04 24.33
C LYS A 250 -5.23 -2.18 23.34
N LYS A 251 -4.42 -3.22 23.53
CA LYS A 251 -4.55 -4.48 22.80
C LYS A 251 -5.82 -5.19 23.27
N GLN A 252 -6.74 -5.43 22.36
CA GLN A 252 -8.04 -6.05 22.65
C GLN A 252 -7.91 -7.57 22.59
N GLU A 253 -8.45 -8.26 23.60
CA GLU A 253 -8.52 -9.72 23.65
C GLU A 253 -9.74 -10.27 22.88
N ASP A 254 -10.87 -9.54 22.99
CA ASP A 254 -12.06 -9.84 22.20
C ASP A 254 -11.81 -9.51 20.71
N ARG A 255 -12.05 -10.50 19.86
CA ARG A 255 -11.79 -10.39 18.43
C ARG A 255 -12.63 -9.31 17.75
N SER A 256 -13.90 -9.19 18.14
CA SER A 256 -14.80 -8.18 17.54
C SER A 256 -14.34 -6.77 17.91
N LEU A 257 -13.91 -6.56 19.16
CA LEU A 257 -13.32 -5.30 19.60
C LEU A 257 -11.96 -5.04 18.96
N ALA A 258 -11.13 -6.07 18.72
CA ALA A 258 -9.87 -5.95 18.00
C ALA A 258 -10.10 -5.48 16.57
N LEU A 259 -11.05 -6.09 15.84
CA LEU A 259 -11.45 -5.66 14.51
C LEU A 259 -11.99 -4.22 14.51
N ALA A 260 -12.88 -3.88 15.43
CA ALA A 260 -13.44 -2.53 15.57
C ALA A 260 -12.32 -1.50 15.84
N THR A 261 -11.34 -1.86 16.68
CA THR A 261 -10.15 -1.03 16.96
C THR A 261 -9.34 -0.79 15.69
N VAL A 262 -9.05 -1.83 14.92
CA VAL A 262 -8.27 -1.72 13.67
C VAL A 262 -9.02 -0.90 12.62
N PHE A 263 -10.34 -1.07 12.48
CA PHE A 263 -11.14 -0.21 11.61
C PHE A 263 -11.12 1.26 12.06
N SER A 264 -11.19 1.51 13.36
CA SER A 264 -11.08 2.86 13.91
C SER A 264 -9.71 3.48 13.63
N LEU A 265 -8.64 2.71 13.81
CA LEU A 265 -7.26 3.12 13.52
C LEU A 265 -7.09 3.53 12.06
N ILE A 266 -7.43 2.64 11.14
CA ILE A 266 -7.20 2.91 9.71
C ILE A 266 -8.07 4.05 9.20
N ARG A 267 -9.30 4.20 9.71
CA ARG A 267 -10.16 5.35 9.40
C ARG A 267 -9.59 6.66 9.95
N GLY A 268 -8.98 6.64 11.13
CA GLY A 268 -8.36 7.81 11.76
C GLY A 268 -7.10 8.33 11.07
N VAL A 269 -6.50 7.52 10.19
CA VAL A 269 -5.34 7.91 9.37
C VAL A 269 -5.66 8.00 7.88
N SER A 270 -6.90 7.83 7.49
CA SER A 270 -7.39 7.96 6.11
C SER A 270 -7.46 9.43 5.68
N ALA A 271 -7.36 9.68 4.37
CA ALA A 271 -7.61 10.98 3.78
C ALA A 271 -9.12 11.21 3.63
N PRO A 272 -9.65 12.38 4.04
CA PRO A 272 -11.07 12.69 3.86
C PRO A 272 -11.48 12.72 2.38
N ILE A 273 -12.73 12.33 2.10
CA ILE A 273 -13.33 12.53 0.77
C ILE A 273 -13.40 14.04 0.48
N SER A 274 -13.16 14.42 -0.77
CA SER A 274 -13.08 15.82 -1.22
C SER A 274 -12.00 16.63 -0.50
N SER A 275 -10.89 15.97 -0.16
CA SER A 275 -9.71 16.61 0.41
C SER A 275 -9.17 17.72 -0.51
N ALA A 276 -8.77 18.86 0.08
CA ALA A 276 -8.31 20.03 -0.67
C ALA A 276 -7.07 19.77 -1.55
N ASN A 277 -6.29 18.74 -1.26
CA ASN A 277 -5.14 18.32 -2.06
C ASN A 277 -5.52 17.33 -3.19
N GLY A 278 -6.81 17.02 -3.37
CA GLY A 278 -7.31 16.11 -4.41
C GLY A 278 -7.05 14.63 -4.16
N VAL A 279 -6.47 14.25 -3.00
CA VAL A 279 -6.27 12.86 -2.62
C VAL A 279 -7.30 12.47 -1.59
N GLU A 280 -8.01 11.38 -1.84
CA GLU A 280 -9.05 10.86 -0.95
C GLU A 280 -8.94 9.36 -0.76
N THR A 281 -9.36 8.86 0.39
CA THR A 281 -9.46 7.42 0.62
C THR A 281 -10.65 6.86 -0.14
N LEU A 282 -10.42 5.96 -1.09
CA LEU A 282 -11.44 5.29 -1.87
C LEU A 282 -12.00 4.05 -1.14
N TRP A 283 -11.12 3.32 -0.50
CA TRP A 283 -11.46 2.12 0.27
C TRP A 283 -10.38 1.77 1.30
N ARG A 284 -10.73 0.85 2.21
CA ARG A 284 -9.83 0.25 3.18
C ARG A 284 -9.96 -1.26 3.14
N SER A 285 -8.88 -1.96 3.41
CA SER A 285 -8.88 -3.39 3.69
C SER A 285 -8.50 -3.63 5.15
N VAL A 286 -9.06 -4.67 5.73
CA VAL A 286 -8.65 -5.22 7.03
C VAL A 286 -8.54 -6.72 6.87
N ALA A 287 -7.39 -7.30 7.18
CA ALA A 287 -7.11 -8.71 7.03
C ALA A 287 -6.74 -9.34 8.38
N ASP A 288 -7.58 -10.25 8.85
CA ASP A 288 -7.34 -11.04 10.06
C ASP A 288 -6.56 -12.30 9.65
N HIS A 289 -5.29 -12.35 10.03
CA HIS A 289 -4.38 -13.41 9.60
C HIS A 289 -4.78 -14.80 10.04
N ASP A 290 -5.17 -14.96 11.31
CA ASP A 290 -5.53 -16.26 11.87
C ASP A 290 -6.89 -16.76 11.39
N ALA A 291 -7.85 -15.85 11.32
CA ALA A 291 -9.19 -16.17 10.81
C ALA A 291 -9.24 -16.30 9.30
N LYS A 292 -8.19 -15.85 8.58
CA LYS A 292 -8.13 -15.84 7.12
C LYS A 292 -9.33 -15.14 6.51
N THR A 293 -9.71 -14.01 7.12
CA THR A 293 -10.86 -13.21 6.71
C THR A 293 -10.38 -11.85 6.23
N TYR A 294 -10.73 -11.53 5.00
CA TYR A 294 -10.39 -10.28 4.34
C TYR A 294 -11.62 -9.39 4.25
N TYR A 295 -11.61 -8.27 4.96
CA TYR A 295 -12.67 -7.27 4.99
C TYR A 295 -12.35 -6.15 4.01
N PHE A 296 -13.37 -5.67 3.32
CA PHE A 296 -13.32 -4.52 2.44
C PHE A 296 -14.29 -3.45 2.93
N ASP A 297 -13.79 -2.22 3.13
CA ASP A 297 -14.54 -1.04 3.61
C ASP A 297 -14.50 0.04 2.52
N SER A 298 -15.55 0.14 1.74
CA SER A 298 -15.68 1.21 0.75
C SER A 298 -15.91 2.55 1.43
N ALA A 299 -15.11 3.57 1.09
CA ALA A 299 -15.31 4.92 1.60
C ALA A 299 -16.34 5.70 0.79
N VAL A 300 -16.40 5.44 -0.52
CA VAL A 300 -17.30 6.15 -1.45
C VAL A 300 -18.70 5.54 -1.53
N SER A 301 -18.86 4.28 -1.10
CA SER A 301 -20.16 3.61 -0.92
C SER A 301 -20.14 2.91 0.44
N PRO A 302 -20.41 3.64 1.54
CA PRO A 302 -20.10 3.17 2.89
C PRO A 302 -20.76 1.84 3.23
N SER A 303 -19.96 0.77 3.13
CA SER A 303 -20.36 -0.59 3.46
C SER A 303 -19.11 -1.40 3.77
N VAL A 304 -19.24 -2.33 4.71
CA VAL A 304 -18.19 -3.30 5.01
C VAL A 304 -18.71 -4.68 4.65
N PHE A 305 -17.97 -5.40 3.82
CA PHE A 305 -18.22 -6.82 3.56
C PHE A 305 -16.91 -7.59 3.68
N TRP A 306 -16.96 -8.91 3.69
CA TRP A 306 -15.77 -9.71 3.89
C TRP A 306 -15.82 -11.02 3.11
N ILE A 307 -14.64 -11.55 2.85
CA ILE A 307 -14.41 -12.88 2.29
C ILE A 307 -13.69 -13.71 3.33
N ASP A 308 -14.31 -14.80 3.75
CA ASP A 308 -13.73 -15.82 4.62
C ASP A 308 -13.09 -16.88 3.72
N LEU A 309 -11.75 -16.92 3.65
CA LEU A 309 -11.03 -17.85 2.79
C LEU A 309 -11.22 -19.32 3.19
N ASN A 310 -11.67 -19.59 4.42
CA ASN A 310 -12.00 -20.95 4.83
C ASN A 310 -13.34 -21.45 4.26
N LYS A 311 -14.16 -20.54 3.69
CA LYS A 311 -15.49 -20.84 3.14
C LYS A 311 -15.57 -20.79 1.62
N VAL A 312 -14.48 -20.42 0.93
CA VAL A 312 -14.40 -20.41 -0.53
C VAL A 312 -13.64 -21.62 -1.04
N ASP A 313 -13.99 -22.11 -2.22
CA ASP A 313 -13.27 -23.23 -2.85
C ASP A 313 -11.97 -22.73 -3.49
N LEU A 314 -10.85 -22.99 -2.86
CA LEU A 314 -9.53 -22.63 -3.31
C LEU A 314 -8.73 -23.81 -3.89
N ARG A 315 -9.35 -24.98 -4.06
CA ARG A 315 -8.69 -26.16 -4.60
C ARG A 315 -8.27 -25.97 -6.06
N PRO A 316 -7.24 -26.67 -6.53
CA PRO A 316 -6.86 -26.66 -7.95
C PRO A 316 -8.05 -27.02 -8.84
N GLY A 317 -8.26 -26.24 -9.90
CA GLY A 317 -9.38 -26.42 -10.83
C GLY A 317 -10.71 -25.72 -10.44
N ALA A 318 -10.81 -25.15 -9.25
CA ALA A 318 -11.93 -24.29 -8.90
C ALA A 318 -11.93 -23.03 -9.80
N LYS A 319 -13.09 -22.40 -9.96
CA LYS A 319 -13.21 -21.17 -10.79
C LYS A 319 -12.78 -19.96 -10.00
N ALA A 320 -11.98 -19.09 -10.63
CA ALA A 320 -11.75 -17.74 -10.10
C ALA A 320 -13.08 -16.97 -10.05
N MET A 321 -13.28 -16.20 -8.99
CA MET A 321 -14.47 -15.37 -8.76
C MET A 321 -14.07 -13.90 -8.71
N THR A 322 -14.96 -13.03 -9.14
CA THR A 322 -14.76 -11.58 -9.04
C THR A 322 -16.00 -10.89 -8.52
N LEU A 323 -15.79 -9.83 -7.76
CA LEU A 323 -16.82 -8.92 -7.27
C LEU A 323 -16.35 -7.49 -7.51
N ARG A 324 -17.16 -6.68 -8.19
CA ARG A 324 -16.91 -5.25 -8.31
C ARG A 324 -17.12 -4.58 -6.94
N ALA A 325 -16.04 -4.16 -6.33
CA ALA A 325 -16.04 -3.67 -4.95
C ALA A 325 -16.36 -2.18 -4.83
N ILE A 326 -16.12 -1.40 -5.89
CA ILE A 326 -16.47 0.02 -5.97
C ILE A 326 -17.38 0.23 -7.16
N ALA A 327 -18.63 0.59 -6.89
CA ALA A 327 -19.54 1.16 -7.86
C ALA A 327 -20.09 2.45 -7.26
N ARG A 328 -19.99 3.58 -7.97
CA ARG A 328 -20.61 4.85 -7.54
C ARG A 328 -22.14 4.82 -7.59
N SER A 329 -22.74 3.85 -8.31
CA SER A 329 -24.17 3.59 -8.23
C SER A 329 -24.47 2.67 -7.05
N TRP A 330 -25.40 3.05 -6.21
CA TRP A 330 -25.98 2.15 -5.21
C TRP A 330 -26.36 0.83 -5.85
N VAL A 331 -25.90 -0.28 -5.31
CA VAL A 331 -26.36 -1.61 -5.73
C VAL A 331 -27.83 -1.68 -5.32
N THR A 332 -28.71 -1.41 -6.25
CA THR A 332 -30.13 -1.74 -6.10
C THR A 332 -30.27 -3.25 -6.25
N TRP A 333 -30.61 -3.90 -5.15
CA TRP A 333 -31.03 -5.30 -5.20
C TRP A 333 -32.29 -5.34 -6.04
N HIS A 334 -32.21 -5.88 -7.25
CA HIS A 334 -33.39 -6.27 -7.98
C HIS A 334 -33.75 -7.68 -7.54
N ASN A 335 -34.96 -7.84 -6.94
CA ASN A 335 -35.57 -9.12 -6.59
C ASN A 335 -35.78 -9.99 -7.81
#